data_3de2c1d901c137904cb6c5725b506931
#
_entry.id   3de2c1d901c137904cb6c5725b506931
#
_cell.length_a   1.000
_cell.length_b   1.000
_cell.length_c   1.000
_cell.angle_alpha   90.00
_cell.angle_beta   90.00
_cell.angle_gamma   90.00
#
_symmetry.space_group_name_H-M   'P 1'
#
loop_
_entity.id
_entity.type
_entity.pdbx_description
1 polymer ?
#
loop_
_entity_poly.entity_id
_entity_poly.type
_entity_poly.pdbx_seq_one_letter_code
_entity_poly.pdbx_strand_id
1 'polypeptide(L)'
;MIERYSRKVMRDVWTEQNKFSAYLKVEILASEAWSKLGVVPAEDVEKLWAKASFSIDRIKEIEEQTRHDVVAFTRAVSETLGEERKWVHYGLTSTDVVDTANGYLLRQANEILEKDLEAFLAVLKRRALEFRNTPCIGRTHGIHADITCFGLKWALWYEEMKRNIERFRTAARGVEVGKMSGAVGNFANIPPMIQDYVCEKLGIDSANVSTQVIQRDRHAYYIATLAVIASSLEQMALEVRNLQRTEVHEVEEAFGKGQKGSSAMPHKRNPISSENICGCARVMRGYMATACENVALWHERDISHSATERIILPDATELLDYMLNRFMGILDNLVVFEDVMMENIYRTRKVIFAQRVMNALIDKGFSREEAYDTVQPVAMRAMAERADYQELLAENEKVMSKLTREELDSCFTLEYYLKNVDYIFQRAGIL
;
A
#
# COMPACT_ATOMS: atom_id res chain seq x y z
N MET A 1 -16.46 1.18 -6.59
CA MET A 1 -15.39 1.97 -7.29
C MET A 1 -15.77 2.24 -8.73
N ILE A 2 -15.23 3.27 -9.40
CA ILE A 2 -15.39 3.47 -10.84
C ILE A 2 -14.51 2.47 -11.60
N GLU A 3 -14.99 1.97 -12.73
CA GLU A 3 -14.30 0.91 -13.49
C GLU A 3 -12.87 1.26 -13.91
N ARG A 4 -12.59 2.54 -14.16
CA ARG A 4 -11.28 3.04 -14.54
C ARG A 4 -10.19 2.81 -13.47
N TYR A 5 -10.56 2.73 -12.19
CA TYR A 5 -9.66 2.59 -11.04
C TYR A 5 -9.85 1.25 -10.32
N SER A 6 -10.24 0.23 -11.05
CA SER A 6 -10.53 -1.08 -10.51
C SER A 6 -10.08 -2.17 -11.50
N ARG A 7 -9.40 -3.18 -11.02
CA ARG A 7 -9.03 -4.35 -11.82
C ARG A 7 -10.11 -5.41 -11.71
N LYS A 8 -10.35 -6.14 -12.81
CA LYS A 8 -11.40 -7.16 -12.86
C LYS A 8 -11.26 -8.20 -11.74
N VAL A 9 -10.04 -8.64 -11.44
CA VAL A 9 -9.78 -9.67 -10.42
C VAL A 9 -10.28 -9.25 -9.04
N MET A 10 -10.12 -7.98 -8.66
CA MET A 10 -10.60 -7.47 -7.38
C MET A 10 -12.10 -7.15 -7.43
N ARG A 11 -12.62 -6.59 -8.56
CA ARG A 11 -14.06 -6.38 -8.74
C ARG A 11 -14.87 -7.66 -8.60
N ASP A 12 -14.35 -8.78 -9.12
CA ASP A 12 -15.03 -10.07 -9.06
C ASP A 12 -15.26 -10.52 -7.62
N VAL A 13 -14.41 -10.13 -6.67
CA VAL A 13 -14.60 -10.40 -5.23
C VAL A 13 -15.85 -9.70 -4.69
N TRP A 14 -16.12 -8.48 -5.15
CA TRP A 14 -17.18 -7.63 -4.60
C TRP A 14 -18.48 -7.60 -5.41
N THR A 15 -18.61 -8.49 -6.40
CA THR A 15 -19.87 -8.64 -7.14
C THR A 15 -21.01 -9.10 -6.23
N GLU A 16 -22.24 -8.69 -6.52
CA GLU A 16 -23.43 -9.20 -5.82
C GLU A 16 -23.50 -10.73 -5.87
N GLN A 17 -23.10 -11.33 -7.01
CA GLN A 17 -23.07 -12.79 -7.16
C GLN A 17 -22.10 -13.44 -6.17
N ASN A 18 -20.88 -12.94 -6.01
CA ASN A 18 -19.89 -13.49 -5.09
C ASN A 18 -20.31 -13.24 -3.63
N LYS A 19 -20.84 -12.04 -3.32
CA LYS A 19 -21.39 -11.70 -2.01
C LYS A 19 -22.47 -12.70 -1.57
N PHE A 20 -23.50 -12.92 -2.39
CA PHE A 20 -24.57 -13.85 -2.03
C PHE A 20 -24.13 -15.31 -2.10
N SER A 21 -23.13 -15.65 -2.92
CA SER A 21 -22.50 -16.98 -2.85
C SER A 21 -21.77 -17.20 -1.53
N ALA A 22 -21.10 -16.17 -0.99
CA ALA A 22 -20.51 -16.23 0.35
C ALA A 22 -21.57 -16.39 1.45
N TYR A 23 -22.69 -15.66 1.36
CA TYR A 23 -23.82 -15.82 2.27
C TYR A 23 -24.37 -17.26 2.25
N LEU A 24 -24.62 -17.79 1.04
CA LEU A 24 -25.11 -19.15 0.87
C LEU A 24 -24.15 -20.18 1.47
N LYS A 25 -22.85 -20.00 1.25
CA LYS A 25 -21.84 -20.87 1.82
C LYS A 25 -21.85 -20.86 3.35
N VAL A 26 -22.00 -19.71 3.99
CA VAL A 26 -22.12 -19.57 5.44
C VAL A 26 -23.36 -20.30 5.96
N GLU A 27 -24.53 -20.10 5.32
CA GLU A 27 -25.80 -20.74 5.69
C GLU A 27 -25.72 -22.27 5.63
N ILE A 28 -25.17 -22.82 4.55
CA ILE A 28 -25.07 -24.26 4.38
C ILE A 28 -24.04 -24.86 5.35
N LEU A 29 -22.89 -24.21 5.56
CA LEU A 29 -21.89 -24.64 6.54
C LEU A 29 -22.44 -24.61 7.98
N ALA A 30 -23.30 -23.64 8.31
CA ALA A 30 -23.99 -23.63 9.60
C ALA A 30 -24.94 -24.84 9.76
N SER A 31 -25.72 -25.15 8.72
CA SER A 31 -26.60 -26.34 8.73
C SER A 31 -25.78 -27.64 8.80
N GLU A 32 -24.63 -27.70 8.15
CA GLU A 32 -23.69 -28.83 8.25
C GLU A 32 -23.13 -28.99 9.67
N ALA A 33 -22.80 -27.89 10.33
CA ALA A 33 -22.36 -27.91 11.73
C ALA A 33 -23.49 -28.38 12.68
N TRP A 34 -24.73 -27.93 12.47
CA TRP A 34 -25.90 -28.43 13.20
C TRP A 34 -26.13 -29.93 12.97
N SER A 35 -25.81 -30.45 11.79
CA SER A 35 -25.90 -31.89 11.52
C SER A 35 -24.91 -32.70 12.36
N LYS A 36 -23.68 -32.16 12.55
CA LYS A 36 -22.68 -32.78 13.45
C LYS A 36 -23.15 -32.85 14.91
N LEU A 37 -24.05 -31.96 15.31
CA LEU A 37 -24.71 -32.00 16.61
C LEU A 37 -25.99 -32.88 16.65
N GLY A 38 -26.32 -33.55 15.53
CA GLY A 38 -27.48 -34.41 15.42
C GLY A 38 -28.85 -33.69 15.33
N VAL A 39 -28.83 -32.36 15.07
CA VAL A 39 -30.07 -31.54 14.97
C VAL A 39 -30.60 -31.54 13.54
N VAL A 40 -29.75 -31.30 12.56
CA VAL A 40 -30.10 -31.33 11.13
C VAL A 40 -29.80 -32.72 10.58
N PRO A 41 -30.73 -33.37 9.89
CA PRO A 41 -30.47 -34.67 9.24
C PRO A 41 -29.36 -34.52 8.17
N ALA A 42 -28.46 -35.50 8.11
CA ALA A 42 -27.35 -35.47 7.11
C ALA A 42 -27.89 -35.42 5.68
N GLU A 43 -28.97 -36.13 5.38
CA GLU A 43 -29.63 -36.12 4.06
C GLU A 43 -30.19 -34.75 3.70
N ASP A 44 -30.60 -33.93 4.66
CA ASP A 44 -31.06 -32.56 4.41
C ASP A 44 -29.86 -31.63 4.08
N VAL A 45 -28.72 -31.84 4.74
CA VAL A 45 -27.45 -31.11 4.39
C VAL A 45 -27.03 -31.42 2.96
N GLU A 46 -27.09 -32.72 2.55
CA GLU A 46 -26.81 -33.10 1.17
C GLU A 46 -27.73 -32.41 0.16
N LYS A 47 -29.02 -32.30 0.49
CA LYS A 47 -30.02 -31.58 -0.32
C LYS A 47 -29.72 -30.08 -0.39
N LEU A 48 -29.31 -29.44 0.73
CA LEU A 48 -28.92 -28.05 0.76
C LEU A 48 -27.71 -27.79 -0.17
N TRP A 49 -26.64 -28.58 -0.07
CA TRP A 49 -25.49 -28.47 -0.97
C TRP A 49 -25.84 -28.68 -2.44
N ALA A 50 -26.76 -29.62 -2.73
CA ALA A 50 -27.11 -29.99 -4.10
C ALA A 50 -28.08 -29.00 -4.79
N LYS A 51 -28.99 -28.39 -4.02
CA LYS A 51 -30.14 -27.66 -4.58
C LYS A 51 -30.19 -26.18 -4.23
N ALA A 52 -29.66 -25.79 -3.04
CA ALA A 52 -29.76 -24.40 -2.62
C ALA A 52 -29.09 -23.48 -3.61
N SER A 53 -29.84 -22.52 -4.10
CA SER A 53 -29.42 -21.55 -5.10
C SER A 53 -30.17 -20.25 -4.91
N PHE A 54 -29.78 -19.21 -5.65
CA PHE A 54 -30.44 -17.92 -5.61
C PHE A 54 -30.37 -17.23 -6.99
N SER A 55 -31.29 -16.31 -7.22
CA SER A 55 -31.24 -15.34 -8.30
C SER A 55 -31.16 -13.94 -7.71
N ILE A 56 -30.22 -13.10 -8.20
CA ILE A 56 -30.08 -11.72 -7.75
C ILE A 56 -31.38 -10.93 -8.00
N ASP A 57 -31.99 -11.11 -9.18
CA ASP A 57 -33.23 -10.44 -9.53
C ASP A 57 -34.35 -10.84 -8.57
N ARG A 58 -34.44 -12.14 -8.23
CA ARG A 58 -35.44 -12.61 -7.28
C ARG A 58 -35.20 -12.07 -5.87
N ILE A 59 -33.96 -11.97 -5.43
CA ILE A 59 -33.63 -11.32 -4.13
C ILE A 59 -34.11 -9.88 -4.14
N LYS A 60 -33.86 -9.11 -5.21
CA LYS A 60 -34.28 -7.72 -5.32
C LYS A 60 -35.80 -7.56 -5.30
N GLU A 61 -36.54 -8.40 -6.02
CA GLU A 61 -38.00 -8.42 -5.98
C GLU A 61 -38.56 -8.66 -4.57
N ILE A 62 -37.96 -9.61 -3.83
CA ILE A 62 -38.40 -9.91 -2.47
C ILE A 62 -38.00 -8.77 -1.52
N GLU A 63 -36.83 -8.14 -1.73
CA GLU A 63 -36.34 -7.03 -0.89
C GLU A 63 -37.23 -5.79 -1.04
N GLU A 64 -37.80 -5.51 -2.21
CA GLU A 64 -38.78 -4.43 -2.41
C GLU A 64 -39.97 -4.55 -1.46
N GLN A 65 -40.38 -5.77 -1.12
CA GLN A 65 -41.50 -6.06 -0.21
C GLN A 65 -41.06 -6.12 1.25
N THR A 66 -39.94 -6.82 1.53
CA THR A 66 -39.49 -7.09 2.90
C THR A 66 -38.70 -5.94 3.50
N ARG A 67 -38.12 -5.08 2.68
CA ARG A 67 -37.19 -4.00 3.08
C ARG A 67 -36.02 -4.48 3.92
N HIS A 68 -35.59 -5.74 3.70
CA HIS A 68 -34.52 -6.38 4.45
C HIS A 68 -33.75 -7.37 3.55
N ASP A 69 -32.49 -7.06 3.27
CA ASP A 69 -31.64 -7.78 2.31
C ASP A 69 -31.40 -9.26 2.70
N VAL A 70 -31.04 -9.55 3.95
CA VAL A 70 -30.79 -10.93 4.40
C VAL A 70 -32.07 -11.76 4.40
N VAL A 71 -33.20 -11.19 4.81
CA VAL A 71 -34.51 -11.88 4.76
C VAL A 71 -34.90 -12.14 3.30
N ALA A 72 -34.66 -11.21 2.40
CA ALA A 72 -34.89 -11.40 0.97
C ALA A 72 -34.04 -12.54 0.40
N PHE A 73 -32.76 -12.57 0.75
CA PHE A 73 -31.84 -13.62 0.35
C PHE A 73 -32.30 -15.00 0.86
N THR A 74 -32.58 -15.15 2.17
CA THR A 74 -32.98 -16.44 2.75
C THR A 74 -34.31 -16.95 2.19
N ARG A 75 -35.26 -16.04 1.87
CA ARG A 75 -36.51 -16.40 1.18
C ARG A 75 -36.24 -16.87 -0.26
N ALA A 76 -35.43 -16.17 -1.01
CA ALA A 76 -35.06 -16.56 -2.38
C ALA A 76 -34.40 -17.96 -2.40
N VAL A 77 -33.50 -18.24 -1.45
CA VAL A 77 -32.88 -19.57 -1.30
C VAL A 77 -33.93 -20.63 -0.94
N SER A 78 -34.83 -20.31 -0.02
CA SER A 78 -35.89 -21.25 0.40
C SER A 78 -36.86 -21.65 -0.71
N GLU A 79 -37.07 -20.77 -1.72
CA GLU A 79 -37.89 -21.07 -2.89
C GLU A 79 -37.30 -22.18 -3.78
N THR A 80 -36.00 -22.46 -3.70
CA THR A 80 -35.30 -23.49 -4.47
C THR A 80 -35.29 -24.87 -3.79
N LEU A 81 -35.81 -24.95 -2.57
CA LEU A 81 -35.70 -26.09 -1.67
C LEU A 81 -37.06 -26.72 -1.37
N GLY A 82 -37.05 -27.99 -0.90
CA GLY A 82 -38.21 -28.69 -0.41
C GLY A 82 -38.43 -28.48 1.09
N GLU A 83 -38.64 -29.58 1.83
CA GLU A 83 -38.86 -29.55 3.29
C GLU A 83 -37.60 -29.13 4.06
N GLU A 84 -36.42 -29.34 3.48
CA GLU A 84 -35.12 -28.93 4.03
C GLU A 84 -34.94 -27.41 4.14
N ARG A 85 -35.77 -26.60 3.48
CA ARG A 85 -35.77 -25.13 3.57
C ARG A 85 -35.88 -24.59 5.00
N LYS A 86 -36.48 -25.37 5.94
CA LYS A 86 -36.61 -25.00 7.35
C LYS A 86 -35.26 -24.83 8.07
N TRP A 87 -34.18 -25.33 7.49
CA TRP A 87 -32.83 -25.24 8.05
C TRP A 87 -32.05 -24.02 7.57
N VAL A 88 -32.56 -23.31 6.55
CA VAL A 88 -31.99 -22.03 6.13
C VAL A 88 -32.16 -21.02 7.26
N HIS A 89 -31.07 -20.40 7.68
CA HIS A 89 -31.02 -19.40 8.76
C HIS A 89 -31.39 -19.93 10.15
N TYR A 90 -31.28 -21.24 10.37
CA TYR A 90 -31.67 -21.86 11.62
C TYR A 90 -30.73 -21.46 12.77
N GLY A 91 -31.28 -20.75 13.77
CA GLY A 91 -30.59 -20.25 14.95
C GLY A 91 -29.75 -18.96 14.70
N LEU A 92 -29.63 -18.53 13.48
CA LEU A 92 -28.79 -17.39 13.10
C LEU A 92 -29.49 -16.04 13.22
N THR A 93 -28.72 -14.98 13.39
CA THR A 93 -29.13 -13.60 13.11
C THR A 93 -28.46 -13.10 11.83
N SER A 94 -29.00 -12.06 11.20
CA SER A 94 -28.51 -11.54 9.92
C SER A 94 -27.00 -11.29 9.91
N THR A 95 -26.43 -10.76 10.98
CA THR A 95 -25.00 -10.45 11.06
C THR A 95 -24.11 -11.66 11.34
N ASP A 96 -24.65 -12.79 11.79
CA ASP A 96 -23.90 -14.05 11.78
C ASP A 96 -23.50 -14.42 10.35
N VAL A 97 -24.37 -14.13 9.38
CA VAL A 97 -24.10 -14.36 7.96
C VAL A 97 -23.29 -13.22 7.36
N VAL A 98 -23.70 -11.96 7.58
CA VAL A 98 -23.08 -10.79 6.92
C VAL A 98 -21.65 -10.60 7.36
N ASP A 99 -21.35 -10.57 8.67
CA ASP A 99 -20.00 -10.33 9.16
C ASP A 99 -19.06 -11.49 8.82
N THR A 100 -19.53 -12.74 8.96
CA THR A 100 -18.74 -13.92 8.62
C THR A 100 -18.43 -13.98 7.12
N ALA A 101 -19.41 -13.69 6.27
CA ALA A 101 -19.21 -13.63 4.83
C ALA A 101 -18.29 -12.47 4.43
N ASN A 102 -18.38 -11.31 5.08
CA ASN A 102 -17.45 -10.20 4.86
C ASN A 102 -16.02 -10.58 5.24
N GLY A 103 -15.80 -11.28 6.36
CA GLY A 103 -14.49 -11.82 6.72
C GLY A 103 -13.93 -12.75 5.64
N TYR A 104 -14.77 -13.60 5.06
CA TYR A 104 -14.39 -14.48 3.96
C TYR A 104 -14.12 -13.73 2.63
N LEU A 105 -14.90 -12.71 2.31
CA LEU A 105 -14.66 -11.85 1.13
C LEU A 105 -13.39 -11.03 1.29
N LEU A 106 -13.14 -10.48 2.48
CA LEU A 106 -11.89 -9.77 2.78
C LEU A 106 -10.68 -10.68 2.65
N ARG A 107 -10.77 -11.95 3.07
CA ARG A 107 -9.72 -12.92 2.82
C ARG A 107 -9.41 -13.07 1.33
N GLN A 108 -10.44 -13.20 0.47
CA GLN A 108 -10.24 -13.27 -0.98
C GLN A 108 -9.54 -12.02 -1.53
N ALA A 109 -9.95 -10.84 -1.07
CA ALA A 109 -9.33 -9.57 -1.44
C ALA A 109 -7.87 -9.48 -0.96
N ASN A 110 -7.61 -9.93 0.28
CA ASN A 110 -6.28 -9.92 0.87
C ASN A 110 -5.29 -10.84 0.17
N GLU A 111 -5.74 -12.00 -0.31
CA GLU A 111 -4.91 -12.90 -1.13
C GLU A 111 -4.44 -12.25 -2.44
N ILE A 112 -5.23 -11.34 -3.00
CA ILE A 112 -4.86 -10.55 -4.18
C ILE A 112 -3.87 -9.45 -3.78
N LEU A 113 -4.20 -8.66 -2.74
CA LEU A 113 -3.36 -7.55 -2.28
C LEU A 113 -1.98 -8.02 -1.79
N GLU A 114 -1.88 -9.16 -1.12
CA GLU A 114 -0.60 -9.70 -0.68
C GLU A 114 0.31 -10.02 -1.86
N LYS A 115 -0.22 -10.66 -2.90
CA LYS A 115 0.53 -10.93 -4.14
C LYS A 115 0.98 -9.65 -4.83
N ASP A 116 0.14 -8.63 -4.85
CA ASP A 116 0.48 -7.33 -5.45
C ASP A 116 1.58 -6.62 -4.65
N LEU A 117 1.53 -6.66 -3.33
CA LEU A 117 2.55 -6.09 -2.44
C LEU A 117 3.90 -6.80 -2.61
N GLU A 118 3.91 -8.12 -2.70
CA GLU A 118 5.13 -8.91 -2.94
C GLU A 118 5.72 -8.64 -4.33
N ALA A 119 4.89 -8.54 -5.35
CA ALA A 119 5.32 -8.19 -6.70
C ALA A 119 5.90 -6.74 -6.74
N PHE A 120 5.26 -5.80 -6.05
CA PHE A 120 5.75 -4.43 -5.92
C PHE A 120 7.12 -4.40 -5.22
N LEU A 121 7.27 -5.14 -4.11
CA LEU A 121 8.53 -5.28 -3.39
C LEU A 121 9.66 -5.82 -4.29
N ALA A 122 9.37 -6.82 -5.13
CA ALA A 122 10.33 -7.40 -6.05
C ALA A 122 10.83 -6.37 -7.09
N VAL A 123 9.94 -5.51 -7.60
CA VAL A 123 10.34 -4.40 -8.50
C VAL A 123 11.27 -3.43 -7.80
N LEU A 124 10.96 -3.02 -6.57
CA LEU A 124 11.82 -2.12 -5.79
C LEU A 124 13.21 -2.71 -5.56
N LYS A 125 13.29 -4.01 -5.22
CA LYS A 125 14.58 -4.72 -5.07
C LYS A 125 15.38 -4.72 -6.36
N ARG A 126 14.74 -5.06 -7.48
CA ARG A 126 15.39 -5.11 -8.79
C ARG A 126 15.94 -3.74 -9.21
N ARG A 127 15.13 -2.68 -9.07
CA ARG A 127 15.55 -1.32 -9.40
C ARG A 127 16.66 -0.81 -8.48
N ALA A 128 16.61 -1.16 -7.17
CA ALA A 128 17.70 -0.84 -6.26
C ALA A 128 19.03 -1.43 -6.72
N LEU A 129 19.04 -2.71 -7.12
CA LEU A 129 20.24 -3.37 -7.65
C LEU A 129 20.73 -2.79 -8.96
N GLU A 130 19.81 -2.45 -9.87
CA GLU A 130 20.11 -1.84 -11.16
C GLU A 130 20.89 -0.52 -11.01
N PHE A 131 20.48 0.34 -10.08
CA PHE A 131 21.10 1.65 -9.85
C PHE A 131 22.06 1.69 -8.65
N ARG A 132 22.54 0.53 -8.21
CA ARG A 132 23.45 0.39 -7.06
C ARG A 132 24.71 1.27 -7.17
N ASN A 133 25.21 1.47 -8.37
CA ASN A 133 26.44 2.22 -8.62
C ASN A 133 26.19 3.57 -9.30
N THR A 134 24.96 4.02 -9.43
CA THR A 134 24.57 5.26 -10.10
C THR A 134 24.67 6.43 -9.12
N PRO A 135 25.69 7.32 -9.23
CA PRO A 135 25.79 8.48 -8.36
C PRO A 135 24.71 9.51 -8.72
N CYS A 136 24.17 10.14 -7.73
CA CYS A 136 23.24 11.26 -7.89
C CYS A 136 23.37 12.25 -6.75
N ILE A 137 22.74 13.42 -6.89
CA ILE A 137 22.73 14.43 -5.84
C ILE A 137 21.56 14.19 -4.88
N GLY A 138 21.87 14.08 -3.59
CA GLY A 138 20.88 14.13 -2.51
C GLY A 138 20.49 15.58 -2.23
N ARG A 139 19.18 15.80 -2.01
CA ARG A 139 18.62 17.12 -1.74
C ARG A 139 17.94 17.14 -0.39
N THR A 140 18.22 18.18 0.41
CA THR A 140 17.45 18.53 1.60
C THR A 140 16.88 19.93 1.42
N HIS A 141 15.65 20.17 1.85
CA HIS A 141 14.95 21.46 1.63
C HIS A 141 14.86 21.86 0.14
N GLY A 142 15.00 20.90 -0.80
CA GLY A 142 15.07 21.17 -2.23
C GLY A 142 16.44 21.66 -2.74
N ILE A 143 17.46 21.76 -1.85
CA ILE A 143 18.81 22.24 -2.15
C ILE A 143 19.76 21.05 -2.20
N HIS A 144 20.81 21.14 -3.04
CA HIS A 144 21.89 20.15 -3.11
C HIS A 144 22.58 20.02 -1.75
N ALA A 145 22.56 18.83 -1.17
CA ALA A 145 23.09 18.58 0.17
C ALA A 145 24.37 17.74 0.13
N ASP A 146 24.32 16.57 -0.51
CA ASP A 146 25.46 15.68 -0.59
C ASP A 146 25.32 14.71 -1.76
N ILE A 147 26.41 14.07 -2.16
CA ILE A 147 26.42 13.03 -3.19
C ILE A 147 25.95 11.72 -2.57
N THR A 148 25.10 11.00 -3.29
CA THR A 148 24.57 9.71 -2.86
C THR A 148 24.46 8.76 -4.06
N CYS A 149 23.90 7.57 -3.81
CA CYS A 149 23.60 6.57 -4.84
C CYS A 149 22.10 6.54 -5.14
N PHE A 150 21.71 6.54 -6.40
CA PHE A 150 20.30 6.48 -6.80
C PHE A 150 19.64 5.16 -6.34
N GLY A 151 20.39 4.05 -6.32
CA GLY A 151 19.91 2.78 -5.78
C GLY A 151 19.53 2.82 -4.31
N LEU A 152 20.12 3.72 -3.49
CA LEU A 152 19.76 3.88 -2.09
C LEU A 152 18.32 4.44 -1.91
N LYS A 153 17.85 5.24 -2.85
CA LYS A 153 16.47 5.72 -2.86
C LYS A 153 15.49 4.56 -3.00
N TRP A 154 15.76 3.63 -3.91
CA TRP A 154 14.98 2.41 -4.11
C TRP A 154 15.10 1.44 -2.92
N ALA A 155 16.28 1.33 -2.32
CA ALA A 155 16.51 0.53 -1.12
C ALA A 155 15.71 1.06 0.07
N LEU A 156 15.58 2.39 0.23
CA LEU A 156 14.73 3.01 1.25
C LEU A 156 13.25 2.61 1.06
N TRP A 157 12.74 2.69 -0.17
CA TRP A 157 11.37 2.30 -0.52
C TRP A 157 11.14 0.79 -0.33
N TYR A 158 12.14 -0.03 -0.66
CA TYR A 158 12.11 -1.46 -0.41
C TYR A 158 11.94 -1.79 1.08
N GLU A 159 12.72 -1.17 1.94
CA GLU A 159 12.61 -1.35 3.39
C GLU A 159 11.28 -0.82 3.96
N GLU A 160 10.77 0.26 3.43
CA GLU A 160 9.44 0.77 3.80
C GLU A 160 8.33 -0.20 3.39
N MET A 161 8.39 -0.76 2.19
CA MET A 161 7.40 -1.72 1.70
C MET A 161 7.45 -3.04 2.48
N LYS A 162 8.61 -3.53 2.92
CA LYS A 162 8.72 -4.67 3.83
C LYS A 162 7.91 -4.43 5.10
N ARG A 163 8.07 -3.27 5.74
CA ARG A 163 7.29 -2.91 6.93
C ARG A 163 5.80 -2.80 6.64
N ASN A 164 5.42 -2.34 5.44
CA ASN A 164 4.03 -2.27 5.01
C ASN A 164 3.41 -3.65 4.82
N ILE A 165 4.14 -4.61 4.27
CA ILE A 165 3.69 -6.01 4.14
C ILE A 165 3.44 -6.62 5.53
N GLU A 166 4.30 -6.41 6.49
CA GLU A 166 4.11 -6.91 7.87
C GLU A 166 2.85 -6.28 8.53
N ARG A 167 2.66 -4.97 8.36
CA ARG A 167 1.44 -4.28 8.84
C ARG A 167 0.19 -4.85 8.16
N PHE A 168 0.26 -5.03 6.85
CA PHE A 168 -0.84 -5.59 6.06
C PHE A 168 -1.23 -6.99 6.54
N ARG A 169 -0.27 -7.91 6.68
CA ARG A 169 -0.51 -9.27 7.18
C ARG A 169 -1.16 -9.28 8.56
N THR A 170 -0.74 -8.37 9.43
CA THR A 170 -1.33 -8.22 10.77
C THR A 170 -2.75 -7.71 10.69
N ALA A 171 -3.01 -6.70 9.87
CA ALA A 171 -4.33 -6.12 9.69
C ALA A 171 -5.31 -7.08 8.99
N ALA A 172 -4.84 -7.81 7.97
CA ALA A 172 -5.60 -8.82 7.24
C ALA A 172 -6.13 -9.90 8.18
N ARG A 173 -5.25 -10.52 8.99
CA ARG A 173 -5.69 -11.47 10.04
C ARG A 173 -6.72 -10.89 10.99
N GLY A 174 -6.65 -9.59 11.27
CA GLY A 174 -7.59 -8.90 12.14
C GLY A 174 -9.03 -8.83 11.59
N VAL A 175 -9.21 -8.86 10.28
CA VAL A 175 -10.52 -8.76 9.61
C VAL A 175 -10.98 -10.07 8.96
N GLU A 176 -10.10 -11.04 8.78
CA GLU A 176 -10.43 -12.39 8.33
C GLU A 176 -11.02 -13.21 9.48
N VAL A 177 -12.12 -12.73 10.02
CA VAL A 177 -12.73 -13.24 11.24
C VAL A 177 -14.24 -13.40 11.02
N GLY A 178 -14.82 -14.50 11.54
CA GLY A 178 -16.25 -14.75 11.55
C GLY A 178 -16.83 -14.75 12.95
N LYS A 179 -18.13 -14.52 13.05
CA LYS A 179 -18.93 -14.66 14.27
C LYS A 179 -20.25 -15.32 13.96
N MET A 180 -20.67 -16.27 14.81
CA MET A 180 -21.98 -16.91 14.77
C MET A 180 -22.50 -17.06 16.20
N SER A 181 -22.63 -15.95 16.89
CA SER A 181 -22.90 -15.85 18.31
C SER A 181 -24.33 -15.35 18.64
N GLY A 182 -25.14 -15.16 17.60
CA GLY A 182 -26.52 -14.72 17.72
C GLY A 182 -26.68 -13.20 17.88
N ALA A 183 -27.86 -12.78 18.27
CA ALA A 183 -28.32 -11.40 18.24
C ALA A 183 -27.55 -10.43 19.17
N VAL A 184 -26.90 -10.92 20.21
CA VAL A 184 -26.15 -10.11 21.19
C VAL A 184 -24.80 -10.72 21.61
N GLY A 185 -24.37 -11.77 20.90
CA GLY A 185 -23.03 -12.35 21.13
C GLY A 185 -22.95 -13.39 22.27
N ASN A 186 -24.09 -13.84 22.80
CA ASN A 186 -24.12 -14.72 23.97
C ASN A 186 -24.36 -16.22 23.66
N PHE A 187 -24.40 -16.60 22.39
CA PHE A 187 -24.60 -17.97 21.91
C PHE A 187 -25.92 -18.63 22.42
N ALA A 188 -26.94 -17.84 22.76
CA ALA A 188 -28.15 -18.36 23.36
C ALA A 188 -28.91 -19.35 22.45
N ASN A 189 -28.94 -19.12 21.16
CA ASN A 189 -29.66 -19.91 20.18
C ASN A 189 -28.78 -20.72 19.23
N ILE A 190 -27.46 -20.63 19.37
CA ILE A 190 -26.49 -21.29 18.51
C ILE A 190 -25.25 -21.69 19.32
N PRO A 191 -24.90 -22.98 19.39
CA PRO A 191 -23.72 -23.43 20.13
C PRO A 191 -22.42 -22.89 19.55
N PRO A 192 -21.39 -22.56 20.37
CA PRO A 192 -20.10 -22.05 19.91
C PRO A 192 -19.41 -22.90 18.84
N MET A 193 -19.58 -24.23 18.89
CA MET A 193 -19.04 -25.17 17.92
C MET A 193 -19.46 -24.86 16.47
N ILE A 194 -20.64 -24.25 16.27
CA ILE A 194 -21.13 -23.87 14.95
C ILE A 194 -20.21 -22.77 14.36
N GLN A 195 -19.87 -21.75 15.18
CA GLN A 195 -18.95 -20.68 14.78
C GLN A 195 -17.58 -21.24 14.40
N ASP A 196 -17.00 -22.06 15.27
CA ASP A 196 -15.66 -22.62 15.05
C ASP A 196 -15.61 -23.47 13.78
N TYR A 197 -16.63 -24.30 13.58
CA TYR A 197 -16.74 -25.14 12.39
C TYR A 197 -16.85 -24.31 11.10
N VAL A 198 -17.72 -23.31 11.07
CA VAL A 198 -17.93 -22.47 9.88
C VAL A 198 -16.67 -21.67 9.58
N CYS A 199 -16.05 -21.05 10.58
CA CYS A 199 -14.83 -20.29 10.40
C CYS A 199 -13.67 -21.15 9.90
N GLU A 200 -13.47 -22.36 10.46
CA GLU A 200 -12.48 -23.33 9.98
C GLU A 200 -12.69 -23.68 8.50
N LYS A 201 -13.92 -23.99 8.10
CA LYS A 201 -14.27 -24.32 6.72
C LYS A 201 -14.11 -23.17 5.74
N LEU A 202 -14.25 -21.94 6.20
CA LEU A 202 -13.99 -20.73 5.42
C LEU A 202 -12.50 -20.34 5.42
N GLY A 203 -11.72 -20.92 6.35
CA GLY A 203 -10.31 -20.60 6.55
C GLY A 203 -10.09 -19.19 7.11
N ILE A 204 -10.98 -18.77 8.00
CA ILE A 204 -10.92 -17.49 8.74
C ILE A 204 -10.92 -17.79 10.24
N ASP A 205 -10.52 -16.82 11.06
CA ASP A 205 -10.52 -16.98 12.51
C ASP A 205 -11.92 -16.85 13.12
N SER A 206 -12.13 -17.48 14.28
CA SER A 206 -13.33 -17.29 15.10
C SER A 206 -13.17 -16.11 16.05
N ALA A 207 -14.16 -15.22 16.13
CA ALA A 207 -14.17 -14.15 17.12
C ALA A 207 -14.31 -14.71 18.53
N ASN A 208 -13.36 -14.43 19.42
CA ASN A 208 -13.43 -14.87 20.82
C ASN A 208 -14.62 -14.28 21.57
N VAL A 209 -14.92 -13.02 21.29
CA VAL A 209 -16.06 -12.26 21.85
C VAL A 209 -16.60 -11.34 20.77
N SER A 210 -17.90 -11.24 20.69
CA SER A 210 -18.60 -10.31 19.80
C SER A 210 -19.87 -9.79 20.45
N THR A 211 -20.50 -8.82 19.85
CA THR A 211 -21.88 -8.41 20.14
C THR A 211 -22.80 -9.01 19.06
N GLN A 212 -23.77 -8.29 18.56
CA GLN A 212 -24.44 -8.70 17.32
C GLN A 212 -23.49 -8.64 16.11
N VAL A 213 -22.39 -7.87 16.23
CA VAL A 213 -21.37 -7.68 15.20
C VAL A 213 -19.99 -7.97 15.76
N ILE A 214 -19.02 -8.20 14.88
CA ILE A 214 -17.58 -8.13 15.17
C ILE A 214 -17.21 -6.68 15.46
N GLN A 215 -16.31 -6.41 16.40
CA GLN A 215 -15.89 -5.05 16.75
C GLN A 215 -15.20 -4.35 15.58
N ARG A 216 -15.56 -3.07 15.32
CA ARG A 216 -15.18 -2.32 14.14
C ARG A 216 -13.78 -1.67 14.23
N ASP A 217 -13.12 -1.71 15.39
CA ASP A 217 -11.70 -1.37 15.53
C ASP A 217 -10.82 -2.20 14.58
N ARG A 218 -11.17 -3.46 14.33
CA ARG A 218 -10.50 -4.35 13.37
C ARG A 218 -10.55 -3.79 11.94
N HIS A 219 -11.74 -3.39 11.50
CA HIS A 219 -11.96 -2.80 10.16
C HIS A 219 -11.31 -1.43 10.05
N ALA A 220 -11.37 -0.61 11.11
CA ALA A 220 -10.69 0.69 11.16
C ALA A 220 -9.17 0.53 11.05
N TYR A 221 -8.57 -0.41 11.79
CA TYR A 221 -7.14 -0.72 11.71
C TYR A 221 -6.76 -1.24 10.32
N TYR A 222 -7.57 -2.09 9.72
CA TYR A 222 -7.35 -2.60 8.37
C TYR A 222 -7.33 -1.46 7.34
N ILE A 223 -8.38 -0.65 7.27
CA ILE A 223 -8.45 0.48 6.33
C ILE A 223 -7.35 1.51 6.60
N ALA A 224 -7.00 1.77 7.88
CA ALA A 224 -5.88 2.64 8.23
C ALA A 224 -4.54 2.09 7.69
N THR A 225 -4.35 0.77 7.74
CA THR A 225 -3.17 0.13 7.17
C THR A 225 -3.12 0.29 5.64
N LEU A 226 -4.25 0.11 4.93
CA LEU A 226 -4.33 0.36 3.49
C LEU A 226 -4.00 1.84 3.18
N ALA A 227 -4.45 2.78 4.03
CA ALA A 227 -4.15 4.21 3.88
C ALA A 227 -2.66 4.53 4.11
N VAL A 228 -1.98 3.85 5.05
CA VAL A 228 -0.53 3.97 5.25
C VAL A 228 0.23 3.47 4.01
N ILE A 229 -0.16 2.32 3.45
CA ILE A 229 0.44 1.80 2.22
C ILE A 229 0.23 2.79 1.06
N ALA A 230 -0.98 3.30 0.88
CA ALA A 230 -1.28 4.30 -0.15
C ALA A 230 -0.45 5.59 0.04
N SER A 231 -0.17 6.00 1.29
CA SER A 231 0.68 7.15 1.60
C SER A 231 2.15 6.90 1.27
N SER A 232 2.64 5.66 1.44
CA SER A 232 3.97 5.27 0.96
C SER A 232 4.07 5.33 -0.57
N LEU A 233 3.04 4.86 -1.28
CA LEU A 233 2.99 4.99 -2.75
C LEU A 233 2.95 6.46 -3.18
N GLU A 234 2.21 7.31 -2.46
CA GLU A 234 2.19 8.77 -2.70
C GLU A 234 3.56 9.40 -2.51
N GLN A 235 4.30 9.04 -1.46
CA GLN A 235 5.65 9.52 -1.21
C GLN A 235 6.59 9.20 -2.38
N MET A 236 6.57 7.95 -2.87
CA MET A 236 7.36 7.53 -4.02
C MET A 236 6.95 8.28 -5.29
N ALA A 237 5.64 8.45 -5.51
CA ALA A 237 5.11 9.18 -6.65
C ALA A 237 5.46 10.68 -6.62
N LEU A 238 5.48 11.30 -5.44
CA LEU A 238 5.96 12.67 -5.26
C LEU A 238 7.42 12.81 -5.62
N GLU A 239 8.26 11.84 -5.26
CA GLU A 239 9.67 11.85 -5.63
C GLU A 239 9.86 11.74 -7.15
N VAL A 240 9.16 10.81 -7.82
CA VAL A 240 9.18 10.70 -9.29
C VAL A 240 8.79 12.03 -9.93
N ARG A 241 7.70 12.67 -9.46
CA ARG A 241 7.25 13.98 -9.96
C ARG A 241 8.29 15.08 -9.75
N ASN A 242 8.99 15.09 -8.61
CA ASN A 242 10.04 16.05 -8.32
C ASN A 242 11.26 15.84 -9.22
N LEU A 243 11.67 14.59 -9.43
CA LEU A 243 12.82 14.28 -10.29
C LEU A 243 12.52 14.48 -11.79
N GLN A 244 11.26 14.45 -12.21
CA GLN A 244 10.84 14.69 -13.60
C GLN A 244 10.66 16.19 -13.93
N ARG A 245 10.75 17.09 -12.96
CA ARG A 245 10.66 18.53 -13.26
C ARG A 245 11.73 18.97 -14.28
N THR A 246 11.39 19.91 -15.14
CA THR A 246 12.26 20.41 -16.21
C THR A 246 13.65 20.81 -15.71
N GLU A 247 13.73 21.42 -14.52
CA GLU A 247 15.00 21.92 -13.93
C GLU A 247 15.84 20.80 -13.29
N VAL A 248 15.27 19.63 -13.05
CA VAL A 248 15.90 18.45 -12.43
C VAL A 248 16.17 17.38 -13.49
N HIS A 249 15.12 16.89 -14.12
CA HIS A 249 15.07 15.96 -15.25
C HIS A 249 15.96 14.71 -15.10
N GLU A 250 16.01 14.15 -13.90
CA GLU A 250 16.79 12.94 -13.60
C GLU A 250 16.04 11.64 -13.95
N VAL A 251 14.69 11.71 -14.03
CA VAL A 251 13.84 10.60 -14.45
C VAL A 251 12.68 11.06 -15.31
N GLU A 252 12.02 10.13 -15.99
CA GLU A 252 10.79 10.38 -16.75
C GLU A 252 9.89 9.14 -16.72
N GLU A 253 8.57 9.30 -16.53
CA GLU A 253 7.63 8.21 -16.77
C GLU A 253 7.73 7.71 -18.21
N ALA A 254 7.79 6.38 -18.41
CA ALA A 254 7.86 5.81 -19.75
C ALA A 254 6.67 6.26 -20.62
N PHE A 255 6.97 6.73 -21.80
CA PHE A 255 5.98 7.26 -22.73
C PHE A 255 5.63 6.21 -23.78
N GLY A 256 4.40 5.71 -23.75
CA GLY A 256 3.93 4.67 -24.68
C GLY A 256 3.85 5.16 -26.12
N LYS A 257 4.09 4.24 -27.08
CA LYS A 257 3.95 4.55 -28.52
C LYS A 257 2.52 5.04 -28.82
N GLY A 258 2.40 6.26 -29.30
CA GLY A 258 1.11 6.90 -29.60
C GLY A 258 0.45 7.64 -28.40
N GLN A 259 1.04 7.60 -27.23
CA GLN A 259 0.56 8.37 -26.08
C GLN A 259 0.67 9.88 -26.36
N LYS A 260 -0.26 10.67 -25.82
CA LYS A 260 -0.25 12.14 -25.90
C LYS A 260 0.02 12.69 -24.50
N GLY A 261 1.04 13.52 -24.37
CA GLY A 261 1.43 14.11 -23.07
C GLY A 261 0.67 15.40 -22.74
N SER A 262 0.21 16.11 -23.78
CA SER A 262 -0.50 17.37 -23.65
C SER A 262 -1.42 17.57 -24.84
N SER A 263 -2.57 18.21 -24.63
CA SER A 263 -3.50 18.57 -25.71
C SER A 263 -3.00 19.76 -26.57
N ALA A 264 -2.12 20.61 -26.01
CA ALA A 264 -1.66 21.84 -26.65
C ALA A 264 -0.15 21.83 -26.98
N MET A 265 0.65 21.10 -26.23
CA MET A 265 2.13 21.12 -26.34
C MET A 265 2.67 19.71 -26.66
N PRO A 266 2.99 19.39 -27.93
CA PRO A 266 3.35 18.04 -28.34
C PRO A 266 4.57 17.43 -27.65
N HIS A 267 5.52 18.28 -27.21
CA HIS A 267 6.76 17.87 -26.54
C HIS A 267 6.62 17.65 -25.03
N LYS A 268 5.48 18.07 -24.43
CA LYS A 268 5.30 18.05 -22.97
C LYS A 268 4.92 16.66 -22.48
N ARG A 269 5.78 16.08 -21.66
CA ARG A 269 5.57 14.77 -21.02
C ARG A 269 5.31 14.94 -19.53
N ASN A 270 4.04 14.84 -19.13
CA ASN A 270 3.64 15.04 -17.74
C ASN A 270 3.70 13.72 -16.97
N PRO A 271 4.07 13.73 -15.69
CA PRO A 271 4.03 12.55 -14.80
C PRO A 271 2.59 12.24 -14.34
N ILE A 272 1.69 12.00 -15.30
CA ILE A 272 0.23 11.88 -15.07
C ILE A 272 -0.09 10.69 -14.18
N SER A 273 0.67 9.62 -14.29
CA SER A 273 0.42 8.42 -13.50
C SER A 273 0.80 8.63 -12.04
N SER A 274 1.94 9.25 -11.77
CA SER A 274 2.34 9.62 -10.41
C SER A 274 1.39 10.66 -9.79
N GLU A 275 0.87 11.61 -10.57
CA GLU A 275 -0.17 12.54 -10.13
C GLU A 275 -1.46 11.80 -9.75
N ASN A 276 -1.87 10.80 -10.54
CA ASN A 276 -3.03 9.96 -10.25
C ASN A 276 -2.86 9.18 -8.93
N ILE A 277 -1.68 8.57 -8.69
CA ILE A 277 -1.38 7.87 -7.42
C ILE A 277 -1.53 8.83 -6.23
N CYS A 278 -1.00 10.05 -6.32
CA CYS A 278 -1.17 11.06 -5.26
C CYS A 278 -2.65 11.41 -5.01
N GLY A 279 -3.45 11.50 -6.06
CA GLY A 279 -4.90 11.73 -5.96
C GLY A 279 -5.62 10.56 -5.27
N CYS A 280 -5.32 9.34 -5.67
CA CYS A 280 -5.92 8.12 -5.10
C CYS A 280 -5.60 7.96 -3.60
N ALA A 281 -4.39 8.30 -3.16
CA ALA A 281 -3.99 8.25 -1.76
C ALA A 281 -4.85 9.18 -0.87
N ARG A 282 -5.30 10.33 -1.40
CA ARG A 282 -6.21 11.24 -0.67
C ARG A 282 -7.56 10.60 -0.43
N VAL A 283 -8.09 9.88 -1.42
CA VAL A 283 -9.38 9.15 -1.31
C VAL A 283 -9.26 8.05 -0.25
N MET A 284 -8.16 7.29 -0.27
CA MET A 284 -7.90 6.22 0.72
C MET A 284 -7.91 6.76 2.15
N ARG A 285 -7.31 7.92 2.41
CA ARG A 285 -7.36 8.57 3.73
C ARG A 285 -8.78 9.01 4.13
N GLY A 286 -9.63 9.34 3.18
CA GLY A 286 -11.05 9.57 3.42
C GLY A 286 -11.79 8.32 3.90
N TYR A 287 -11.49 7.16 3.32
CA TYR A 287 -12.04 5.88 3.77
C TYR A 287 -11.55 5.51 5.17
N MET A 288 -10.29 5.79 5.51
CA MET A 288 -9.77 5.61 6.87
C MET A 288 -10.56 6.42 7.90
N ALA A 289 -10.81 7.68 7.62
CA ALA A 289 -11.60 8.53 8.52
C ALA A 289 -13.01 7.94 8.73
N THR A 290 -13.68 7.53 7.65
CA THR A 290 -15.01 6.90 7.72
C THR A 290 -14.98 5.60 8.52
N ALA A 291 -13.95 4.76 8.34
CA ALA A 291 -13.82 3.51 9.10
C ALA A 291 -13.62 3.73 10.60
N CYS A 292 -12.89 4.79 10.98
CA CYS A 292 -12.74 5.16 12.40
C CYS A 292 -14.06 5.58 13.05
N GLU A 293 -14.93 6.29 12.33
CA GLU A 293 -16.27 6.66 12.84
C GLU A 293 -17.17 5.44 13.09
N ASN A 294 -16.94 4.31 12.42
CA ASN A 294 -17.71 3.09 12.62
C ASN A 294 -17.36 2.31 13.92
N VAL A 295 -16.30 2.72 14.63
CA VAL A 295 -15.90 2.04 15.88
C VAL A 295 -16.92 2.25 17.00
N ALA A 296 -17.49 3.46 17.09
CA ALA A 296 -18.42 3.85 18.14
C ALA A 296 -19.86 3.54 17.76
N LEU A 297 -20.26 2.28 17.93
CA LEU A 297 -21.66 1.84 17.76
C LEU A 297 -22.43 1.88 19.08
N TRP A 298 -23.77 2.00 19.00
CA TRP A 298 -24.64 1.97 20.15
C TRP A 298 -24.88 0.55 20.63
N HIS A 299 -24.66 0.32 21.93
CA HIS A 299 -24.93 -0.96 22.61
C HIS A 299 -24.29 -2.15 21.88
N GLU A 300 -25.04 -3.22 21.66
CA GLU A 300 -24.59 -4.41 20.96
C GLU A 300 -24.57 -4.23 19.42
N ARG A 301 -25.23 -3.22 18.87
CA ARG A 301 -25.17 -2.75 17.48
C ARG A 301 -26.21 -1.66 17.22
N ASP A 302 -25.83 -0.63 16.46
CA ASP A 302 -26.74 0.06 15.53
C ASP A 302 -26.31 -0.24 14.08
N ILE A 303 -27.10 0.22 13.08
CA ILE A 303 -26.85 -0.15 11.68
C ILE A 303 -26.05 0.91 10.89
N SER A 304 -25.58 1.98 11.52
CA SER A 304 -24.88 3.09 10.86
C SER A 304 -23.63 2.65 10.09
N HIS A 305 -22.87 1.69 10.65
CA HIS A 305 -21.68 1.14 10.00
C HIS A 305 -21.99 0.45 8.66
N SER A 306 -23.16 -0.17 8.53
CA SER A 306 -23.48 -1.02 7.38
C SER A 306 -23.49 -0.25 6.06
N ALA A 307 -24.06 0.95 6.05
CA ALA A 307 -24.10 1.80 4.85
C ALA A 307 -22.69 2.20 4.36
N THR A 308 -21.81 2.55 5.31
CA THR A 308 -20.46 2.98 4.98
C THR A 308 -19.59 1.81 4.54
N GLU A 309 -19.68 0.65 5.20
CA GLU A 309 -18.87 -0.54 4.90
C GLU A 309 -19.18 -1.14 3.53
N ARG A 310 -20.42 -1.05 3.06
CA ARG A 310 -20.81 -1.44 1.70
C ARG A 310 -20.08 -0.62 0.62
N ILE A 311 -19.57 0.54 0.98
CA ILE A 311 -18.80 1.42 0.10
C ILE A 311 -17.31 1.25 0.36
N ILE A 312 -16.86 1.47 1.60
CA ILE A 312 -15.43 1.62 1.88
C ILE A 312 -14.64 0.31 1.82
N LEU A 313 -15.23 -0.86 2.13
CA LEU A 313 -14.50 -2.13 2.06
C LEU A 313 -14.20 -2.53 0.61
N PRO A 314 -15.18 -2.57 -0.31
CA PRO A 314 -14.91 -2.79 -1.73
C PRO A 314 -13.97 -1.72 -2.30
N ASP A 315 -14.32 -0.46 -2.08
CA ASP A 315 -13.63 0.66 -2.72
C ASP A 315 -12.17 0.78 -2.25
N ALA A 316 -11.87 0.56 -0.96
CA ALA A 316 -10.51 0.64 -0.45
C ALA A 316 -9.61 -0.48 -0.99
N THR A 317 -10.12 -1.70 -1.06
CA THR A 317 -9.37 -2.85 -1.58
C THR A 317 -9.15 -2.75 -3.09
N GLU A 318 -10.17 -2.36 -3.85
CA GLU A 318 -10.07 -2.12 -5.30
C GLU A 318 -9.11 -0.97 -5.61
N LEU A 319 -9.17 0.12 -4.84
CA LEU A 319 -8.31 1.27 -5.05
C LEU A 319 -6.84 0.95 -4.76
N LEU A 320 -6.56 0.21 -3.68
CA LEU A 320 -5.18 -0.17 -3.37
C LEU A 320 -4.61 -1.14 -4.40
N ASP A 321 -5.38 -2.15 -4.82
CA ASP A 321 -5.02 -3.08 -5.89
C ASP A 321 -4.67 -2.31 -7.19
N TYR A 322 -5.50 -1.35 -7.57
CA TYR A 322 -5.23 -0.47 -8.72
C TYR A 322 -3.94 0.34 -8.54
N MET A 323 -3.77 0.98 -7.38
CA MET A 323 -2.60 1.83 -7.12
C MET A 323 -1.30 1.03 -7.18
N LEU A 324 -1.25 -0.15 -6.54
CA LEU A 324 -0.08 -1.04 -6.54
C LEU A 324 0.29 -1.44 -7.96
N ASN A 325 -0.67 -1.98 -8.72
CA ASN A 325 -0.40 -2.49 -10.06
C ASN A 325 -0.04 -1.39 -11.07
N ARG A 326 -0.75 -0.26 -11.01
CA ARG A 326 -0.45 0.87 -11.88
C ARG A 326 0.93 1.44 -11.59
N PHE A 327 1.24 1.69 -10.31
CA PHE A 327 2.48 2.33 -9.94
C PHE A 327 3.68 1.39 -10.07
N MET A 328 3.50 0.09 -9.81
CA MET A 328 4.50 -0.93 -10.11
C MET A 328 4.94 -0.86 -11.59
N GLY A 329 3.98 -0.79 -12.51
CA GLY A 329 4.28 -0.66 -13.94
C GLY A 329 5.02 0.63 -14.30
N ILE A 330 4.76 1.73 -13.60
CA ILE A 330 5.48 3.00 -13.79
C ILE A 330 6.92 2.87 -13.29
N LEU A 331 7.13 2.38 -12.08
CA LEU A 331 8.46 2.23 -11.48
C LEU A 331 9.32 1.22 -12.23
N ASP A 332 8.71 0.14 -12.71
CA ASP A 332 9.39 -0.90 -13.48
C ASP A 332 9.96 -0.37 -14.81
N ASN A 333 9.23 0.55 -15.45
CA ASN A 333 9.57 1.14 -16.73
C ASN A 333 10.08 2.59 -16.63
N LEU A 334 10.39 3.10 -15.44
CA LEU A 334 10.87 4.46 -15.24
C LEU A 334 12.18 4.68 -16.01
N VAL A 335 12.18 5.68 -16.89
CA VAL A 335 13.39 6.10 -17.61
C VAL A 335 14.28 6.90 -16.66
N VAL A 336 15.56 6.57 -16.62
CA VAL A 336 16.54 7.22 -15.73
C VAL A 336 17.64 7.82 -16.59
N PHE A 337 17.96 9.08 -16.34
CA PHE A 337 18.99 9.85 -17.06
C PHE A 337 20.23 9.99 -16.18
N GLU A 338 21.10 8.98 -16.20
CA GLU A 338 22.32 8.94 -15.37
C GLU A 338 23.31 10.05 -15.73
N ASP A 339 23.38 10.45 -16.99
CA ASP A 339 24.13 11.59 -17.47
C ASP A 339 23.66 12.93 -16.87
N VAL A 340 22.34 13.13 -16.82
CA VAL A 340 21.73 14.31 -16.17
C VAL A 340 21.96 14.30 -14.65
N MET A 341 21.93 13.12 -14.01
CA MET A 341 22.30 12.99 -12.60
C MET A 341 23.74 13.45 -12.36
N MET A 342 24.65 13.06 -13.22
CA MET A 342 26.05 13.50 -13.17
C MET A 342 26.19 15.01 -13.39
N GLU A 343 25.49 15.57 -14.37
CA GLU A 343 25.48 17.03 -14.60
C GLU A 343 24.96 17.78 -13.36
N ASN A 344 23.92 17.28 -12.73
CA ASN A 344 23.34 17.89 -11.53
C ASN A 344 24.31 17.86 -10.33
N ILE A 345 25.13 16.83 -10.17
CA ILE A 345 26.18 16.78 -9.13
C ILE A 345 27.13 17.99 -9.29
N TYR A 346 27.56 18.27 -10.52
CA TYR A 346 28.48 19.34 -10.79
C TYR A 346 27.84 20.72 -11.04
N ARG A 347 26.52 20.82 -10.98
CA ARG A 347 25.78 22.09 -11.24
C ARG A 347 26.23 23.24 -10.33
N THR A 348 26.65 22.92 -9.11
CA THR A 348 27.18 23.87 -8.12
C THR A 348 28.67 24.12 -8.22
N ARG A 349 29.27 23.86 -9.41
CA ARG A 349 30.69 24.14 -9.65
C ARG A 349 31.64 23.45 -8.68
N LYS A 350 31.33 22.22 -8.30
CA LYS A 350 32.05 21.36 -7.32
C LYS A 350 31.97 21.84 -5.86
N VAL A 351 31.20 22.86 -5.51
CA VAL A 351 31.05 23.32 -4.13
C VAL A 351 30.46 22.20 -3.25
N ILE A 352 29.75 21.24 -3.83
CA ILE A 352 29.23 20.05 -3.14
C ILE A 352 30.32 19.25 -2.40
N PHE A 353 31.60 19.37 -2.78
CA PHE A 353 32.71 18.71 -2.12
C PHE A 353 33.30 19.51 -0.94
N ALA A 354 32.76 20.69 -0.60
CA ALA A 354 33.32 21.59 0.39
C ALA A 354 33.52 20.94 1.78
N GLN A 355 32.59 20.09 2.22
CA GLN A 355 32.72 19.37 3.49
C GLN A 355 33.92 18.42 3.46
N ARG A 356 34.17 17.75 2.35
CA ARG A 356 35.31 16.83 2.20
C ARG A 356 36.64 17.58 2.33
N VAL A 357 36.74 18.75 1.68
CA VAL A 357 37.93 19.63 1.79
C VAL A 357 38.11 20.16 3.20
N MET A 358 37.03 20.59 3.84
CA MET A 358 37.04 21.02 5.24
C MET A 358 37.59 19.93 6.17
N ASN A 359 37.11 18.68 6.02
CA ASN A 359 37.60 17.55 6.80
C ASN A 359 39.09 17.27 6.55
N ALA A 360 39.53 17.33 5.29
CA ALA A 360 40.96 17.15 4.96
C ALA A 360 41.85 18.20 5.62
N LEU A 361 41.41 19.46 5.70
CA LEU A 361 42.13 20.51 6.41
C LEU A 361 42.17 20.27 7.93
N ILE A 362 41.10 19.78 8.52
CA ILE A 362 41.05 19.41 9.93
C ILE A 362 42.02 18.25 10.22
N ASP A 363 42.06 17.23 9.37
CA ASP A 363 43.01 16.12 9.46
C ASP A 363 44.49 16.59 9.39
N LYS A 364 44.74 17.76 8.78
CA LYS A 364 46.05 18.43 8.70
C LYS A 364 46.30 19.47 9.80
N GLY A 365 45.44 19.52 10.82
CA GLY A 365 45.62 20.27 12.04
C GLY A 365 44.96 21.64 12.10
N PHE A 366 44.04 21.96 11.17
CA PHE A 366 43.15 23.12 11.37
C PHE A 366 42.11 22.80 12.45
N SER A 367 41.68 23.82 13.21
CA SER A 367 40.42 23.71 13.92
C SER A 367 39.24 23.65 12.97
N ARG A 368 38.07 23.19 13.45
CA ARG A 368 36.87 23.16 12.63
C ARG A 368 36.49 24.56 12.14
N GLU A 369 36.63 25.55 13.00
CA GLU A 369 36.32 26.96 12.71
C GLU A 369 37.29 27.52 11.65
N GLU A 370 38.59 27.26 11.81
CA GLU A 370 39.61 27.69 10.83
C GLU A 370 39.38 27.06 9.44
N ALA A 371 39.06 25.76 9.42
CA ALA A 371 38.75 25.06 8.17
C ALA A 371 37.49 25.64 7.52
N TYR A 372 36.42 25.87 8.31
CA TYR A 372 35.19 26.45 7.83
C TYR A 372 35.42 27.86 7.26
N ASP A 373 36.04 28.74 8.04
CA ASP A 373 36.30 30.13 7.64
C ASP A 373 37.28 30.25 6.43
N THR A 374 38.06 29.20 6.18
CA THR A 374 38.92 29.13 4.99
C THR A 374 38.15 28.68 3.74
N VAL A 375 37.29 27.66 3.90
CA VAL A 375 36.57 27.02 2.78
C VAL A 375 35.35 27.82 2.33
N GLN A 376 34.59 28.41 3.25
CA GLN A 376 33.32 29.08 2.97
C GLN A 376 33.47 30.27 2.00
N PRO A 377 34.40 31.22 2.19
CA PRO A 377 34.56 32.37 1.24
C PRO A 377 34.86 31.90 -0.17
N VAL A 378 35.68 30.85 -0.33
CA VAL A 378 36.02 30.30 -1.65
C VAL A 378 34.82 29.65 -2.29
N ALA A 379 34.00 28.92 -1.52
CA ALA A 379 32.75 28.32 -1.99
C ALA A 379 31.74 29.39 -2.45
N MET A 380 31.57 30.46 -1.67
CA MET A 380 30.71 31.59 -2.03
C MET A 380 31.20 32.31 -3.30
N ARG A 381 32.50 32.48 -3.44
CA ARG A 381 33.12 33.06 -4.64
C ARG A 381 32.87 32.16 -5.87
N ALA A 382 33.07 30.85 -5.73
CA ALA A 382 32.82 29.89 -6.81
C ALA A 382 31.38 29.96 -7.33
N MET A 383 30.40 30.06 -6.40
CA MET A 383 28.99 30.19 -6.75
C MET A 383 28.67 31.54 -7.42
N ALA A 384 29.20 32.65 -6.90
CA ALA A 384 28.93 33.99 -7.41
C ALA A 384 29.55 34.22 -8.80
N GLU A 385 30.79 33.81 -8.99
CA GLU A 385 31.57 33.98 -10.23
C GLU A 385 31.32 32.84 -11.24
N ARG A 386 30.60 31.80 -10.88
CA ARG A 386 30.40 30.54 -11.63
C ARG A 386 31.74 29.88 -12.01
N ALA A 387 32.73 29.99 -11.12
CA ALA A 387 34.10 29.47 -11.30
C ALA A 387 34.20 28.05 -10.70
N ASP A 388 35.23 27.31 -11.15
CA ASP A 388 35.50 25.97 -10.62
C ASP A 388 36.06 26.07 -9.19
N TYR A 389 35.34 25.48 -8.23
CA TYR A 389 35.70 25.56 -6.81
C TYR A 389 37.04 24.89 -6.49
N GLN A 390 37.36 23.80 -7.17
CA GLN A 390 38.62 23.06 -6.99
C GLN A 390 39.82 23.91 -7.40
N GLU A 391 39.70 24.61 -8.51
CA GLU A 391 40.79 25.52 -8.97
C GLU A 391 40.94 26.73 -8.06
N LEU A 392 39.82 27.33 -7.60
CA LEU A 392 39.90 28.44 -6.64
C LEU A 392 40.54 28.04 -5.30
N LEU A 393 40.33 26.79 -4.85
CA LEU A 393 41.01 26.25 -3.66
C LEU A 393 42.50 26.03 -3.91
N ALA A 394 42.90 25.61 -5.13
CA ALA A 394 44.29 25.45 -5.49
C ALA A 394 45.07 26.79 -5.56
N GLU A 395 44.37 27.90 -5.74
CA GLU A 395 44.92 29.26 -5.67
C GLU A 395 44.98 29.81 -4.24
N ASN A 396 44.32 29.16 -3.27
CA ASN A 396 44.24 29.66 -1.90
C ASN A 396 45.46 29.25 -1.08
N GLU A 397 46.29 30.22 -0.69
CA GLU A 397 47.53 29.99 0.05
C GLU A 397 47.35 29.22 1.35
N LYS A 398 46.26 29.46 2.11
CA LYS A 398 45.97 28.75 3.39
C LYS A 398 45.70 27.29 3.11
N VAL A 399 44.90 26.97 2.09
CA VAL A 399 44.60 25.59 1.69
C VAL A 399 45.87 24.87 1.26
N MET A 400 46.63 25.49 0.34
CA MET A 400 47.86 24.91 -0.22
C MET A 400 49.03 24.87 0.77
N SER A 401 48.96 25.60 1.89
CA SER A 401 49.92 25.44 2.99
C SER A 401 49.77 24.14 3.76
N LYS A 402 48.61 23.46 3.65
CA LYS A 402 48.25 22.24 4.38
C LYS A 402 48.05 21.02 3.50
N LEU A 403 47.51 21.20 2.30
CA LEU A 403 47.23 20.14 1.32
C LEU A 403 48.19 20.27 0.12
N THR A 404 48.69 19.14 -0.36
CA THR A 404 49.29 19.07 -1.69
C THR A 404 48.20 19.15 -2.76
N ARG A 405 48.55 19.39 -4.02
CA ARG A 405 47.60 19.38 -5.12
C ARG A 405 46.90 17.99 -5.23
N GLU A 406 47.65 16.92 -5.08
CA GLU A 406 47.11 15.54 -5.12
C GLU A 406 46.13 15.27 -3.97
N GLU A 407 46.43 15.72 -2.75
CA GLU A 407 45.54 15.61 -1.60
C GLU A 407 44.24 16.41 -1.81
N LEU A 408 44.36 17.63 -2.37
CA LEU A 408 43.19 18.43 -2.72
C LEU A 408 42.33 17.73 -3.79
N ASP A 409 42.96 17.26 -4.87
CA ASP A 409 42.26 16.59 -5.98
C ASP A 409 41.55 15.31 -5.49
N SER A 410 42.12 14.60 -4.53
CA SER A 410 41.49 13.40 -3.89
C SER A 410 40.18 13.71 -3.16
N CYS A 411 39.96 14.99 -2.81
CA CYS A 411 38.70 15.39 -2.16
C CYS A 411 37.51 15.44 -3.14
N PHE A 412 37.77 15.46 -4.45
CA PHE A 412 36.76 15.64 -5.49
C PHE A 412 36.37 14.34 -6.21
N THR A 413 36.42 13.21 -5.51
CA THR A 413 36.10 11.90 -6.06
C THR A 413 34.72 11.41 -5.55
N LEU A 414 33.99 10.69 -6.41
CA LEU A 414 32.65 10.15 -6.08
C LEU A 414 32.75 8.88 -5.20
N GLU A 415 33.83 8.13 -5.34
CA GLU A 415 34.06 6.86 -4.63
C GLU A 415 34.00 7.04 -3.11
N TYR A 416 34.44 8.20 -2.63
CA TYR A 416 34.37 8.52 -1.21
C TYR A 416 32.94 8.45 -0.65
N TYR A 417 31.96 8.91 -1.43
CA TYR A 417 30.56 8.97 -1.03
C TYR A 417 29.83 7.62 -1.22
N LEU A 418 30.33 6.79 -2.13
CA LEU A 418 29.70 5.52 -2.48
C LEU A 418 30.28 4.31 -1.72
N LYS A 419 31.37 4.48 -1.00
CA LYS A 419 32.12 3.38 -0.34
C LYS A 419 31.30 2.48 0.59
N ASN A 420 30.21 2.98 1.15
CA ASN A 420 29.36 2.23 2.10
C ASN A 420 28.04 1.74 1.49
N VAL A 421 27.82 1.92 0.20
CA VAL A 421 26.56 1.52 -0.46
C VAL A 421 26.32 0.02 -0.30
N ASP A 422 27.33 -0.80 -0.54
CA ASP A 422 27.22 -2.26 -0.40
C ASP A 422 26.86 -2.71 1.01
N TYR A 423 27.47 -2.07 2.01
CA TYR A 423 27.15 -2.34 3.42
C TYR A 423 25.65 -2.05 3.71
N ILE A 424 25.12 -0.93 3.18
CA ILE A 424 23.72 -0.56 3.36
C ILE A 424 22.82 -1.57 2.67
N PHE A 425 23.15 -2.00 1.46
CA PHE A 425 22.40 -2.99 0.69
C PHE A 425 22.37 -4.36 1.38
N GLN A 426 23.49 -4.80 1.96
CA GLN A 426 23.54 -6.02 2.77
C GLN A 426 22.64 -5.93 4.00
N ARG A 427 22.66 -4.81 4.72
CA ARG A 427 21.77 -4.58 5.88
C ARG A 427 20.31 -4.61 5.52
N ALA A 428 19.93 -4.12 4.33
CA ALA A 428 18.57 -4.16 3.83
C ALA A 428 18.14 -5.55 3.31
N GLY A 429 19.06 -6.52 3.20
CA GLY A 429 18.79 -7.83 2.62
C GLY A 429 18.52 -7.78 1.11
N ILE A 430 19.13 -6.79 0.44
CA ILE A 430 19.05 -6.65 -1.02
C ILE A 430 20.18 -7.44 -1.69
N LEU A 431 21.38 -7.43 -1.09
CA LEU A 431 22.54 -8.26 -1.45
C LEU A 431 22.60 -9.50 -0.59
#